data_1aab8edb1fd32b41852a7211c195435e
#
_entry.id   1aab8edb1fd32b41852a7211c195435e
#
_cell.length_a   1.000
_cell.length_b   1.000
_cell.length_c   1.000
_cell.angle_alpha   90.00
_cell.angle_beta   90.00
_cell.angle_gamma   90.00
#
_symmetry.space_group_name_H-M   'P 1'
#
loop_
_entity.id
_entity.type
_entity.pdbx_description
1 polymer ?
#
loop_
_entity_poly.entity_id
_entity_poly.type
_entity_poly.pdbx_seq_one_letter_code
_entity_poly.pdbx_strand_id
1 'polypeptide(L)'
;MSEFNFSYSLGTTQAPSPSQPTTSQPQVPEDPALWSFTGVELVNLNDGMTLLVDRVGGQRLLVSPEVGIVLTHCETFRTLRGHAEYLVRVLPELGGQVEPVIPTLAQIRDAGLMRSADSMVKTLSEDSTASSQTPFKVFIITCDRPEALERLIASIESAPGLSAAESYCVIDDSRQETNTAKNAALVNACNARGTVTFNYFGMAEREQFIDRLIAVTPHHADSVHFLLSRGEWGSAPTYGISRSLALLLSAGKRAVILDDDIICEAIRSPLPNSGLHFGSIQSREAVFYESRDELLANSRRLSDNPINLAARQLGMPLSKGISSLLHGELPAGALAGANGAFMRTLNPSSKILKTQCSTWGDPGTGSGHWIVGLNPESIGRLLDSPAGVSATVDARACWLGYTGPTLTKHGVMSQLTGYDATELLPPFFPAFRGEDSLFAFMLTTLHPDSLVLSNDWAITHLPLEERGQRSLRGEIAAQGGMSLLTRWLGDNVDLSEGIAPATRLARIAQSIAELAELGQKDLINFGRVELAKAQAGQLAEFEMHLQMAEHYESDTWFQYLQRGHQEILDALKSEPSLNDMLGANAEDTTALLTSVRQAGGRFAQALRAWPDIWQTARDLN
;
A
#
# COMPACT_ATOMS: atom_id res chain seq x y z
N MET A 1 -19.96 14.47 37.24
CA MET A 1 -19.70 15.25 36.01
C MET A 1 -18.82 16.39 36.42
N SER A 2 -17.59 16.37 36.05
CA SER A 2 -16.65 17.47 36.25
C SER A 2 -16.64 18.31 34.96
N GLU A 3 -17.11 19.54 35.06
CA GLU A 3 -17.03 20.53 33.99
C GLU A 3 -15.59 21.05 33.96
N PHE A 4 -14.94 20.93 32.81
CA PHE A 4 -13.65 21.54 32.56
C PHE A 4 -13.86 22.81 31.73
N ASN A 5 -13.65 23.97 32.33
CA ASN A 5 -13.66 25.25 31.66
C ASN A 5 -12.21 25.65 31.31
N PHE A 6 -11.89 25.74 30.02
CA PHE A 6 -10.68 26.38 29.55
C PHE A 6 -10.95 27.86 29.25
N SER A 7 -10.37 28.76 30.03
CA SER A 7 -10.32 30.18 29.68
C SER A 7 -8.99 30.51 29.04
N TYR A 8 -8.94 30.69 27.73
CA TYR A 8 -7.82 31.34 27.07
C TYR A 8 -7.97 32.86 27.20
N SER A 9 -7.12 33.54 27.97
CA SER A 9 -6.97 34.98 27.90
C SER A 9 -5.97 35.30 26.78
N LEU A 10 -6.42 35.88 25.69
CA LEU A 10 -5.57 36.56 24.72
C LEU A 10 -4.91 37.78 25.45
N GLY A 11 -3.64 37.59 25.84
CA GLY A 11 -2.87 38.65 26.50
C GLY A 11 -2.58 39.79 25.53
N THR A 12 -3.15 40.93 25.81
CA THR A 12 -2.71 42.21 25.22
C THR A 12 -1.26 42.47 25.60
N THR A 13 -0.44 42.74 24.60
CA THR A 13 0.97 43.14 24.70
C THR A 13 1.16 44.28 25.71
N GLN A 14 1.81 44.02 26.85
CA GLN A 14 2.49 45.00 27.68
C GLN A 14 4.01 44.84 27.51
N ALA A 15 4.67 45.98 27.43
CA ALA A 15 6.10 46.13 27.24
C ALA A 15 6.93 45.50 28.37
N PRO A 16 8.17 45.07 28.13
CA PRO A 16 8.95 44.26 29.06
C PRO A 16 9.49 45.09 30.24
N SER A 17 9.24 44.60 31.46
CA SER A 17 9.94 45.03 32.69
C SER A 17 11.15 44.09 32.94
N PRO A 18 12.20 44.58 33.64
CA PRO A 18 13.52 43.93 33.62
C PRO A 18 13.57 42.60 34.40
N SER A 19 14.34 41.72 33.85
CA SER A 19 14.64 40.35 34.21
C SER A 19 14.94 40.10 35.70
N GLN A 20 14.13 39.23 36.31
CA GLN A 20 14.53 38.45 37.48
C GLN A 20 15.17 37.12 37.02
N PRO A 21 16.13 36.55 37.81
CA PRO A 21 16.79 35.31 37.43
C PRO A 21 15.80 34.14 37.42
N THR A 22 15.69 33.46 36.28
CA THR A 22 14.92 32.25 36.09
C THR A 22 15.46 31.12 36.96
N THR A 23 14.75 30.79 38.02
CA THR A 23 14.87 29.48 38.67
C THR A 23 14.44 28.45 37.66
N SER A 24 15.36 27.58 37.23
CA SER A 24 15.07 26.39 36.44
C SER A 24 14.01 25.55 37.15
N GLN A 25 12.82 25.49 36.60
CA GLN A 25 11.81 24.51 37.04
C GLN A 25 12.44 23.12 36.89
N PRO A 26 12.25 22.20 37.84
CA PRO A 26 12.70 20.84 37.69
C PRO A 26 12.02 20.26 36.47
N GLN A 27 12.82 19.82 35.48
CA GLN A 27 12.30 19.06 34.35
C GLN A 27 11.60 17.83 34.90
N VAL A 28 10.29 17.74 34.74
CA VAL A 28 9.53 16.53 35.00
C VAL A 28 10.15 15.44 34.10
N PRO A 29 10.54 14.28 34.65
CA PRO A 29 11.09 13.21 33.85
C PRO A 29 10.14 12.92 32.69
N GLU A 30 10.66 12.91 31.47
CA GLU A 30 9.89 12.67 30.26
C GLU A 30 9.32 11.25 30.33
N ASP A 31 7.98 11.12 30.26
CA ASP A 31 7.32 9.82 30.20
C ASP A 31 7.58 9.23 28.80
N PRO A 32 8.37 8.16 28.66
CA PRO A 32 8.69 7.57 27.36
C PRO A 32 7.54 6.73 26.79
N ALA A 33 6.44 6.57 27.53
CA ALA A 33 5.30 5.76 27.09
C ALA A 33 4.64 6.37 25.84
N LEU A 34 4.29 5.49 24.90
CA LEU A 34 3.62 5.86 23.66
C LEU A 34 2.12 5.73 23.83
N TRP A 35 1.41 6.72 23.34
CA TRP A 35 -0.05 6.85 23.43
C TRP A 35 -0.65 7.18 22.07
N SER A 36 -1.88 6.73 21.84
CA SER A 36 -2.67 7.05 20.64
C SER A 36 -4.12 7.35 21.04
N PHE A 37 -4.69 8.42 20.47
CA PHE A 37 -6.11 8.72 20.57
C PHE A 37 -6.83 7.99 19.44
N THR A 38 -7.46 6.86 19.76
CA THR A 38 -8.12 6.01 18.77
C THR A 38 -9.30 5.25 19.38
N GLY A 39 -10.33 4.99 18.56
CA GLY A 39 -11.52 4.29 18.97
C GLY A 39 -12.50 5.14 19.80
N VAL A 40 -12.29 6.44 19.83
CA VAL A 40 -13.14 7.41 20.50
C VAL A 40 -14.00 8.13 19.46
N GLU A 41 -15.31 8.10 19.67
CA GLU A 41 -16.27 8.82 18.84
C GLU A 41 -16.43 10.24 19.35
N LEU A 42 -16.47 11.20 18.43
CA LEU A 42 -16.73 12.60 18.72
C LEU A 42 -18.18 12.93 18.37
N VAL A 43 -18.99 13.26 19.39
CA VAL A 43 -20.40 13.62 19.23
C VAL A 43 -20.56 15.10 19.55
N ASN A 44 -20.84 15.91 18.54
CA ASN A 44 -21.09 17.34 18.72
C ASN A 44 -22.47 17.56 19.37
N LEU A 45 -22.50 18.33 20.44
CA LEU A 45 -23.72 18.66 21.17
C LEU A 45 -24.23 20.04 20.78
N ASN A 46 -25.53 20.28 20.94
CA ASN A 46 -26.18 21.54 20.56
C ASN A 46 -25.76 22.75 21.41
N ASP A 47 -25.10 22.52 22.55
CA ASP A 47 -24.57 23.56 23.45
C ASP A 47 -23.14 24.02 23.11
N GLY A 48 -22.60 23.54 21.96
CA GLY A 48 -21.25 23.87 21.53
C GLY A 48 -20.17 23.05 22.25
N MET A 49 -20.51 21.94 22.90
CA MET A 49 -19.56 20.99 23.47
C MET A 49 -19.43 19.76 22.57
N THR A 50 -18.30 19.07 22.68
CA THR A 50 -18.09 17.75 22.04
C THR A 50 -17.99 16.68 23.11
N LEU A 51 -18.83 15.64 23.01
CA LEU A 51 -18.74 14.47 23.84
C LEU A 51 -17.81 13.45 23.19
N LEU A 52 -16.75 13.08 23.90
CA LEU A 52 -15.87 11.97 23.57
C LEU A 52 -16.45 10.67 24.16
N VAL A 53 -16.59 9.63 23.35
CA VAL A 53 -17.12 8.33 23.79
C VAL A 53 -16.19 7.22 23.31
N ASP A 54 -15.55 6.52 24.24
CA ASP A 54 -14.87 5.27 23.92
C ASP A 54 -15.89 4.14 23.76
N ARG A 55 -16.00 3.60 22.54
CA ARG A 55 -16.96 2.55 22.22
C ARG A 55 -16.68 1.22 22.92
N VAL A 56 -15.43 0.97 23.29
CA VAL A 56 -15.00 -0.31 23.87
C VAL A 56 -15.02 -0.26 25.40
N GLY A 57 -14.37 0.75 25.98
CA GLY A 57 -14.25 0.91 27.44
C GLY A 57 -15.42 1.66 28.09
N GLY A 58 -16.26 2.32 27.28
CA GLY A 58 -17.42 3.07 27.76
C GLY A 58 -17.07 4.40 28.46
N GLN A 59 -15.79 4.81 28.44
CA GLN A 59 -15.35 6.08 29.00
C GLN A 59 -15.97 7.25 28.22
N ARG A 60 -16.27 8.33 28.94
CA ARG A 60 -16.89 9.52 28.36
C ARG A 60 -16.29 10.78 28.96
N LEU A 61 -16.08 11.79 28.11
CA LEU A 61 -15.59 13.09 28.54
C LEU A 61 -16.22 14.19 27.69
N LEU A 62 -16.64 15.28 28.32
CA LEU A 62 -17.04 16.50 27.62
C LEU A 62 -15.84 17.41 27.44
N VAL A 63 -15.63 17.88 26.22
CA VAL A 63 -14.53 18.80 25.85
C VAL A 63 -15.09 19.93 24.98
N SER A 64 -14.32 21.01 24.80
CA SER A 64 -14.66 22.01 23.80
C SER A 64 -14.44 21.44 22.37
N PRO A 65 -15.12 21.97 21.35
CA PRO A 65 -14.99 21.51 19.96
C PRO A 65 -13.53 21.58 19.47
N GLU A 66 -12.78 22.59 19.88
CA GLU A 66 -11.37 22.78 19.50
C GLU A 66 -10.50 21.61 20.02
N VAL A 67 -10.72 21.19 21.26
CA VAL A 67 -10.03 20.01 21.83
C VAL A 67 -10.40 18.75 21.05
N GLY A 68 -11.66 18.57 20.68
CA GLY A 68 -12.09 17.47 19.82
C GLY A 68 -11.32 17.43 18.49
N ILE A 69 -11.21 18.57 17.81
CA ILE A 69 -10.46 18.71 16.55
C ILE A 69 -8.98 18.39 16.77
N VAL A 70 -8.35 18.95 17.79
CA VAL A 70 -6.92 18.68 18.12
C VAL A 70 -6.67 17.18 18.31
N LEU A 71 -7.57 16.47 18.99
CA LEU A 71 -7.43 15.05 19.27
C LEU A 71 -7.47 14.16 18.01
N THR A 72 -8.14 14.58 16.95
CA THR A 72 -8.13 13.85 15.67
C THR A 72 -6.73 13.76 15.04
N HIS A 73 -5.82 14.67 15.41
CA HIS A 73 -4.42 14.62 15.00
C HIS A 73 -3.54 13.72 15.88
N CYS A 74 -4.09 13.12 16.95
CA CYS A 74 -3.36 12.29 17.91
C CYS A 74 -3.52 10.77 17.67
N GLU A 75 -3.92 10.36 16.49
CA GLU A 75 -4.15 8.93 16.16
C GLU A 75 -2.88 8.08 16.11
N THR A 76 -1.74 8.68 15.85
CA THR A 76 -0.45 7.97 15.73
C THR A 76 0.18 7.78 17.11
N PHE A 77 0.75 6.60 17.39
CA PHE A 77 1.47 6.36 18.64
C PHE A 77 2.71 7.25 18.78
N ARG A 78 2.67 8.14 19.76
CA ARG A 78 3.77 9.06 20.16
C ARG A 78 3.80 9.21 21.67
N THR A 79 4.93 9.72 22.20
CA THR A 79 4.94 10.25 23.58
C THR A 79 4.02 11.46 23.68
N LEU A 80 3.58 11.83 24.88
CA LEU A 80 2.74 13.04 25.05
C LEU A 80 3.47 14.30 24.52
N ARG A 81 4.77 14.40 24.74
CA ARG A 81 5.62 15.47 24.19
C ARG A 81 5.63 15.40 22.65
N GLY A 82 5.85 14.22 22.07
CA GLY A 82 5.85 14.04 20.62
C GLY A 82 4.51 14.40 19.97
N HIS A 83 3.38 14.17 20.65
CA HIS A 83 2.09 14.68 20.23
C HIS A 83 2.04 16.21 20.28
N ALA A 84 2.46 16.83 21.40
CA ALA A 84 2.45 18.27 21.54
C ALA A 84 3.31 18.98 20.48
N GLU A 85 4.52 18.46 20.22
CA GLU A 85 5.43 18.96 19.17
C GLU A 85 4.79 18.85 17.77
N TYR A 86 4.14 17.74 17.49
CA TYR A 86 3.42 17.56 16.23
C TYR A 86 2.26 18.53 16.09
N LEU A 87 1.43 18.68 17.13
CA LEU A 87 0.26 19.54 17.14
C LEU A 87 0.61 21.00 16.92
N VAL A 88 1.62 21.55 17.62
CA VAL A 88 2.02 22.96 17.46
C VAL A 88 2.62 23.25 16.08
N ARG A 89 3.11 22.23 15.38
CA ARG A 89 3.59 22.34 13.99
C ARG A 89 2.45 22.37 12.99
N VAL A 90 1.41 21.53 13.17
CA VAL A 90 0.30 21.39 12.21
C VAL A 90 -0.88 22.31 12.49
N LEU A 91 -0.96 22.88 13.69
CA LEU A 91 -2.01 23.79 14.14
C LEU A 91 -1.38 25.10 14.63
N PRO A 92 -1.15 26.08 13.74
CA PRO A 92 -0.54 27.38 14.10
C PRO A 92 -1.31 28.13 15.21
N GLU A 93 -2.60 27.85 15.37
CA GLU A 93 -3.48 28.43 16.39
C GLU A 93 -3.01 28.11 17.83
N LEU A 94 -2.24 27.03 18.00
CA LEU A 94 -1.63 26.68 19.30
C LEU A 94 -0.43 27.56 19.66
N GLY A 95 -0.08 28.56 18.85
CA GLY A 95 0.94 29.57 19.14
C GLY A 95 2.38 29.02 19.27
N GLY A 96 2.66 27.82 18.75
CA GLY A 96 3.99 27.20 18.72
C GLY A 96 4.54 26.77 20.10
N GLN A 97 3.71 26.77 21.16
CA GLN A 97 4.15 26.43 22.52
C GLN A 97 3.78 24.99 22.87
N VAL A 98 4.80 24.14 23.07
CA VAL A 98 4.66 22.70 23.39
C VAL A 98 4.19 22.47 24.84
N GLU A 99 4.78 23.17 25.79
CA GLU A 99 4.59 22.91 27.22
C GLU A 99 3.12 23.04 27.70
N PRO A 100 2.30 23.99 27.24
CA PRO A 100 0.89 24.07 27.64
C PRO A 100 0.00 22.95 27.11
N VAL A 101 0.41 22.27 26.01
CA VAL A 101 -0.37 21.20 25.37
C VAL A 101 -0.26 19.87 26.14
N ILE A 102 0.91 19.60 26.72
CA ILE A 102 1.19 18.33 27.40
C ILE A 102 0.22 18.03 28.56
N PRO A 103 -0.11 18.97 29.47
CA PRO A 103 -1.06 18.71 30.55
C PRO A 103 -2.46 18.35 30.06
N THR A 104 -2.91 18.98 28.96
CA THR A 104 -4.22 18.68 28.35
C THR A 104 -4.23 17.24 27.83
N LEU A 105 -3.20 16.82 27.08
CA LEU A 105 -3.08 15.44 26.60
C LEU A 105 -2.99 14.45 27.76
N ALA A 106 -2.29 14.80 28.85
CA ALA A 106 -2.23 13.97 30.06
C ALA A 106 -3.61 13.77 30.70
N GLN A 107 -4.46 14.80 30.76
CA GLN A 107 -5.83 14.69 31.24
C GLN A 107 -6.68 13.74 30.39
N ILE A 108 -6.55 13.79 29.05
CA ILE A 108 -7.26 12.88 28.15
C ILE A 108 -6.78 11.43 28.34
N ARG A 109 -5.46 11.23 28.51
CA ARG A 109 -4.87 9.94 28.85
C ARG A 109 -5.43 9.41 30.18
N ASP A 110 -5.40 10.22 31.23
CA ASP A 110 -5.81 9.86 32.58
C ASP A 110 -7.33 9.59 32.67
N ALA A 111 -8.11 10.20 31.78
CA ALA A 111 -9.53 9.86 31.57
C ALA A 111 -9.75 8.50 30.86
N GLY A 112 -8.68 7.80 30.48
CA GLY A 112 -8.76 6.50 29.78
C GLY A 112 -9.14 6.58 28.31
N LEU A 113 -9.02 7.76 27.69
CA LEU A 113 -9.39 8.00 26.28
C LEU A 113 -8.20 7.88 25.33
N MET A 114 -6.99 7.61 25.83
CA MET A 114 -5.83 7.24 25.02
C MET A 114 -5.42 5.80 25.29
N ARG A 115 -4.99 5.11 24.23
CA ARG A 115 -4.48 3.73 24.29
C ARG A 115 -2.97 3.74 24.43
N SER A 116 -2.41 2.97 25.39
CA SER A 116 -0.98 2.80 25.51
C SER A 116 -0.45 1.73 24.56
N ALA A 117 0.79 1.94 24.06
CA ALA A 117 1.49 0.95 23.26
C ALA A 117 1.73 -0.36 24.06
N ASP A 118 2.04 -0.27 25.37
CA ASP A 118 2.23 -1.45 26.21
C ASP A 118 0.98 -2.33 26.28
N SER A 119 -0.22 -1.72 26.44
CA SER A 119 -1.47 -2.45 26.44
C SER A 119 -1.73 -3.12 25.10
N MET A 120 -1.45 -2.43 23.98
CA MET A 120 -1.61 -2.96 22.64
C MET A 120 -0.67 -4.13 22.40
N VAL A 121 0.61 -3.99 22.71
CA VAL A 121 1.62 -5.04 22.59
C VAL A 121 1.24 -6.28 23.39
N LYS A 122 0.78 -6.10 24.63
CA LYS A 122 0.31 -7.20 25.47
C LYS A 122 -0.81 -7.98 24.78
N THR A 123 -1.81 -7.29 24.24
CA THR A 123 -2.91 -7.92 23.49
C THR A 123 -2.40 -8.66 22.26
N LEU A 124 -1.53 -8.05 21.44
CA LEU A 124 -1.06 -8.67 20.20
C LEU A 124 -0.14 -9.88 20.43
N SER A 125 0.49 -9.96 21.61
CA SER A 125 1.40 -11.05 21.98
C SER A 125 0.71 -12.24 22.64
N GLU A 126 -0.60 -12.19 22.88
CA GLU A 126 -1.35 -13.31 23.41
C GLU A 126 -1.31 -14.51 22.45
N ASP A 127 -1.17 -15.73 22.99
CA ASP A 127 -1.10 -16.93 22.17
C ASP A 127 -2.38 -17.14 21.34
N SER A 128 -2.20 -17.29 20.03
CA SER A 128 -3.26 -17.77 19.14
C SER A 128 -3.10 -19.27 18.89
N THR A 129 -4.21 -19.97 18.69
CA THR A 129 -4.20 -21.36 18.23
C THR A 129 -3.63 -21.39 16.81
N ALA A 130 -2.37 -21.86 16.65
CA ALA A 130 -1.74 -21.92 15.36
C ALA A 130 -2.33 -23.07 14.53
N SER A 131 -2.79 -22.76 13.32
CA SER A 131 -2.95 -23.76 12.28
C SER A 131 -1.59 -24.02 11.61
N SER A 132 -1.35 -25.23 11.13
CA SER A 132 -0.19 -25.50 10.27
C SER A 132 -0.31 -24.70 8.98
N GLN A 133 0.79 -24.14 8.49
CA GLN A 133 0.78 -23.45 7.20
C GLN A 133 0.50 -24.46 6.07
N THR A 134 -0.43 -24.10 5.18
CA THR A 134 -0.70 -24.87 3.97
C THR A 134 0.49 -24.82 3.00
N PRO A 135 0.66 -25.78 2.08
CA PRO A 135 1.62 -25.68 0.98
C PRO A 135 1.43 -24.40 0.17
N PHE A 136 2.46 -24.02 -0.59
CA PHE A 136 2.37 -22.89 -1.50
C PHE A 136 2.76 -23.25 -2.92
N LYS A 137 2.15 -22.58 -3.89
CA LYS A 137 2.46 -22.68 -5.32
C LYS A 137 3.18 -21.40 -5.77
N VAL A 138 4.03 -21.52 -6.78
CA VAL A 138 4.77 -20.40 -7.38
C VAL A 138 4.22 -20.14 -8.77
N PHE A 139 3.96 -18.88 -9.07
CA PHE A 139 3.49 -18.42 -10.37
C PHE A 139 4.45 -17.38 -10.94
N ILE A 140 4.85 -17.55 -12.18
CA ILE A 140 5.57 -16.55 -12.97
C ILE A 140 4.58 -15.99 -13.98
N ILE A 141 4.44 -14.66 -14.00
CA ILE A 141 3.58 -13.97 -14.96
C ILE A 141 4.45 -13.38 -16.05
N THR A 142 4.17 -13.70 -17.31
CA THR A 142 4.90 -13.16 -18.47
C THR A 142 3.94 -12.75 -19.61
N CYS A 143 4.38 -11.77 -20.40
CA CYS A 143 3.66 -11.32 -21.59
C CYS A 143 4.66 -10.77 -22.63
N ASP A 144 4.83 -11.48 -23.74
CA ASP A 144 5.69 -11.10 -24.87
C ASP A 144 7.16 -10.82 -24.52
N ARG A 145 7.73 -11.47 -23.47
CA ARG A 145 9.08 -11.25 -22.96
C ARG A 145 9.87 -12.55 -22.75
N PRO A 146 10.09 -13.36 -23.78
CA PRO A 146 10.76 -14.64 -23.64
C PRO A 146 12.18 -14.54 -23.06
N GLU A 147 12.93 -13.48 -23.38
CA GLU A 147 14.29 -13.28 -22.85
C GLU A 147 14.30 -12.94 -21.36
N ALA A 148 13.28 -12.20 -20.87
CA ALA A 148 13.12 -11.90 -19.45
C ALA A 148 12.72 -13.18 -18.68
N LEU A 149 11.78 -13.95 -19.21
CA LEU A 149 11.38 -15.24 -18.65
C LEU A 149 12.56 -16.22 -18.57
N GLU A 150 13.38 -16.32 -19.63
CA GLU A 150 14.57 -17.18 -19.64
C GLU A 150 15.54 -16.81 -18.52
N ARG A 151 15.83 -15.50 -18.37
CA ARG A 151 16.70 -15.00 -17.32
C ARG A 151 16.13 -15.29 -15.92
N LEU A 152 14.83 -15.10 -15.72
CA LEU A 152 14.20 -15.39 -14.44
C LEU A 152 14.26 -16.88 -14.11
N ILE A 153 13.91 -17.76 -15.05
CA ILE A 153 13.97 -19.23 -14.86
C ILE A 153 15.40 -19.66 -14.51
N ALA A 154 16.41 -19.19 -15.25
CA ALA A 154 17.81 -19.49 -14.96
C ALA A 154 18.22 -19.04 -13.55
N SER A 155 17.72 -17.88 -13.10
CA SER A 155 17.98 -17.38 -11.74
C SER A 155 17.26 -18.20 -10.66
N ILE A 156 16.08 -18.75 -10.93
CA ILE A 156 15.38 -19.68 -10.03
C ILE A 156 16.15 -21.00 -9.91
N GLU A 157 16.64 -21.57 -11.03
CA GLU A 157 17.43 -22.79 -11.03
C GLU A 157 18.75 -22.65 -10.27
N SER A 158 19.33 -21.43 -10.24
CA SER A 158 20.58 -21.11 -9.53
C SER A 158 20.38 -20.53 -8.13
N ALA A 159 19.14 -20.28 -7.70
CA ALA A 159 18.85 -19.71 -6.39
C ALA A 159 19.36 -20.60 -5.23
N PRO A 160 19.79 -20.01 -4.10
CA PRO A 160 20.32 -20.77 -2.97
C PRO A 160 19.29 -21.74 -2.40
N GLY A 161 19.67 -22.99 -2.25
CA GLY A 161 18.83 -24.04 -1.66
C GLY A 161 17.62 -24.43 -2.51
N LEU A 162 16.93 -25.48 -2.08
CA LEU A 162 15.69 -25.91 -2.74
C LEU A 162 14.52 -25.08 -2.23
N SER A 163 13.64 -24.67 -3.14
CA SER A 163 12.36 -24.09 -2.75
C SER A 163 11.44 -25.15 -2.15
N ALA A 164 10.71 -24.75 -1.09
CA ALA A 164 9.67 -25.58 -0.47
C ALA A 164 8.31 -25.50 -1.20
N ALA A 165 8.28 -24.95 -2.41
CA ALA A 165 7.07 -24.85 -3.22
C ALA A 165 6.55 -26.21 -3.65
N GLU A 166 5.23 -26.39 -3.60
CA GLU A 166 4.56 -27.60 -4.10
C GLU A 166 4.67 -27.72 -5.62
N SER A 167 4.57 -26.59 -6.33
CA SER A 167 4.65 -26.54 -7.79
C SER A 167 5.02 -25.15 -8.31
N TYR A 168 5.52 -25.10 -9.54
CA TYR A 168 5.79 -23.90 -10.30
C TYR A 168 4.88 -23.85 -11.53
N CYS A 169 4.36 -22.69 -11.87
CA CYS A 169 3.52 -22.47 -13.02
C CYS A 169 3.92 -21.17 -13.73
N VAL A 170 4.14 -21.23 -15.03
CA VAL A 170 4.33 -20.05 -15.89
C VAL A 170 2.97 -19.71 -16.51
N ILE A 171 2.40 -18.56 -16.13
CA ILE A 171 1.18 -18.03 -16.74
C ILE A 171 1.60 -17.08 -17.86
N ASP A 172 1.38 -17.52 -19.09
CA ASP A 172 1.76 -16.77 -20.28
C ASP A 172 0.55 -16.05 -20.90
N ASP A 173 0.64 -14.71 -20.90
CA ASP A 173 -0.35 -13.81 -21.54
C ASP A 173 0.18 -13.20 -22.83
N SER A 174 1.16 -13.84 -23.49
CA SER A 174 1.77 -13.35 -24.73
C SER A 174 0.74 -13.21 -25.86
N ARG A 175 0.90 -12.14 -26.63
CA ARG A 175 0.02 -11.76 -27.76
C ARG A 175 0.57 -12.22 -29.09
N GLN A 176 1.88 -12.41 -29.14
CA GLN A 176 2.57 -12.84 -30.34
C GLN A 176 2.76 -14.35 -30.28
N GLU A 177 2.23 -15.08 -31.26
CA GLU A 177 2.36 -16.54 -31.34
C GLU A 177 3.83 -16.99 -31.29
N THR A 178 4.74 -16.22 -31.89
CA THR A 178 6.17 -16.49 -31.85
C THR A 178 6.74 -16.44 -30.42
N ASN A 179 6.26 -15.52 -29.57
CA ASN A 179 6.71 -15.43 -28.19
C ASN A 179 6.06 -16.52 -27.32
N THR A 180 4.79 -16.83 -27.54
CA THR A 180 4.11 -17.98 -26.92
C THR A 180 4.86 -19.28 -27.20
N ALA A 181 5.22 -19.52 -28.48
CA ALA A 181 5.99 -20.71 -28.86
C ALA A 181 7.40 -20.75 -28.19
N LYS A 182 8.11 -19.60 -28.13
CA LYS A 182 9.39 -19.51 -27.43
C LYS A 182 9.25 -19.80 -25.93
N ASN A 183 8.25 -19.23 -25.27
CA ASN A 183 8.01 -19.43 -23.84
C ASN A 183 7.70 -20.91 -23.54
N ALA A 184 6.84 -21.54 -24.33
CA ALA A 184 6.54 -22.96 -24.18
C ALA A 184 7.77 -23.84 -24.40
N ALA A 185 8.57 -23.55 -25.44
CA ALA A 185 9.82 -24.27 -25.72
C ALA A 185 10.84 -24.09 -24.58
N LEU A 186 10.95 -22.90 -24.02
CA LEU A 186 11.82 -22.60 -22.88
C LEU A 186 11.43 -23.42 -21.65
N VAL A 187 10.13 -23.47 -21.30
CA VAL A 187 9.63 -24.27 -20.18
C VAL A 187 9.91 -25.76 -20.39
N ASN A 188 9.68 -26.26 -21.61
CA ASN A 188 9.99 -27.66 -21.95
C ASN A 188 11.50 -27.97 -21.83
N ALA A 189 12.36 -27.08 -22.31
CA ALA A 189 13.81 -27.24 -22.19
C ALA A 189 14.29 -27.22 -20.73
N CYS A 190 13.68 -26.35 -19.88
CA CYS A 190 13.93 -26.34 -18.45
C CYS A 190 13.52 -27.67 -17.78
N ASN A 191 12.32 -28.14 -18.07
CA ASN A 191 11.82 -29.40 -17.54
C ASN A 191 12.71 -30.61 -17.94
N ALA A 192 13.29 -30.56 -19.14
CA ALA A 192 14.22 -31.57 -19.59
C ALA A 192 15.56 -31.58 -18.81
N ARG A 193 15.99 -30.46 -18.21
CA ARG A 193 17.15 -30.37 -17.31
C ARG A 193 16.88 -30.99 -15.93
N GLY A 194 15.62 -31.01 -15.50
CA GLY A 194 15.17 -31.67 -14.28
C GLY A 194 15.51 -30.99 -12.96
N THR A 195 16.00 -29.75 -12.97
CA THR A 195 16.35 -29.03 -11.75
C THR A 195 15.09 -28.52 -11.02
N VAL A 196 14.19 -27.91 -11.77
CA VAL A 196 12.86 -27.43 -11.32
C VAL A 196 11.86 -27.78 -12.42
N THR A 197 10.69 -28.26 -12.04
CA THR A 197 9.61 -28.56 -13.01
C THR A 197 8.59 -27.45 -13.01
N PHE A 198 8.34 -26.89 -14.19
CA PHE A 198 7.35 -25.85 -14.41
C PHE A 198 6.16 -26.37 -15.20
N ASN A 199 4.96 -26.07 -14.75
CA ASN A 199 3.76 -26.21 -15.56
C ASN A 199 3.62 -24.98 -16.46
N TYR A 200 3.37 -25.17 -17.74
CA TYR A 200 3.05 -24.08 -18.65
C TYR A 200 1.54 -23.85 -18.69
N PHE A 201 1.10 -22.62 -18.54
CA PHE A 201 -0.29 -22.23 -18.55
C PHE A 201 -0.48 -21.08 -19.55
N GLY A 202 -0.62 -21.46 -20.80
CA GLY A 202 -0.88 -20.56 -21.92
C GLY A 202 -2.36 -20.40 -22.20
N MET A 203 -2.69 -19.96 -23.43
CA MET A 203 -4.07 -19.69 -23.83
C MET A 203 -4.95 -20.94 -23.81
N ALA A 204 -4.44 -22.08 -24.27
CA ALA A 204 -5.23 -23.32 -24.32
C ALA A 204 -5.60 -23.83 -22.91
N GLU A 205 -4.65 -23.82 -21.99
CA GLU A 205 -4.86 -24.20 -20.59
C GLU A 205 -5.82 -23.24 -19.90
N ARG A 206 -5.74 -21.94 -20.24
CA ARG A 206 -6.65 -20.90 -19.73
C ARG A 206 -8.09 -21.17 -20.17
N GLU A 207 -8.33 -21.39 -21.46
CA GLU A 207 -9.66 -21.69 -21.98
C GLU A 207 -10.23 -22.97 -21.36
N GLN A 208 -9.42 -24.04 -21.23
CA GLN A 208 -9.85 -25.25 -20.54
C GLN A 208 -10.22 -25.02 -19.07
N PHE A 209 -9.49 -24.14 -18.38
CA PHE A 209 -9.79 -23.79 -16.98
C PHE A 209 -11.08 -22.98 -16.88
N ILE A 210 -11.28 -22.01 -17.78
CA ILE A 210 -12.53 -21.24 -17.92
C ILE A 210 -13.71 -22.18 -18.17
N ASP A 211 -13.60 -23.10 -19.12
CA ASP A 211 -14.66 -24.07 -19.43
C ASP A 211 -15.02 -24.95 -18.21
N ARG A 212 -14.01 -25.39 -17.44
CA ARG A 212 -14.24 -26.14 -16.20
C ARG A 212 -14.97 -25.34 -15.14
N LEU A 213 -14.63 -24.05 -14.96
CA LEU A 213 -15.33 -23.17 -14.04
C LEU A 213 -16.79 -22.96 -14.46
N ILE A 214 -17.02 -22.69 -15.76
CA ILE A 214 -18.35 -22.45 -16.30
C ILE A 214 -19.21 -23.71 -16.25
N ALA A 215 -18.62 -24.89 -16.47
CA ALA A 215 -19.36 -26.16 -16.36
C ALA A 215 -19.99 -26.38 -14.97
N VAL A 216 -19.34 -25.88 -13.92
CA VAL A 216 -19.85 -25.95 -12.53
C VAL A 216 -20.73 -24.75 -12.19
N THR A 217 -20.40 -23.57 -12.70
CA THR A 217 -21.09 -22.30 -12.40
C THR A 217 -21.63 -21.62 -13.68
N PRO A 218 -22.54 -22.26 -14.46
CA PRO A 218 -22.96 -21.74 -15.76
C PRO A 218 -23.67 -20.38 -15.68
N HIS A 219 -24.30 -20.07 -14.56
CA HIS A 219 -24.95 -18.78 -14.33
C HIS A 219 -23.96 -17.62 -14.09
N HIS A 220 -22.68 -17.91 -13.89
CA HIS A 220 -21.60 -16.94 -13.77
C HIS A 220 -20.69 -16.86 -15.01
N ALA A 221 -21.07 -17.47 -16.13
CA ALA A 221 -20.24 -17.54 -17.35
C ALA A 221 -19.74 -16.16 -17.79
N ASP A 222 -20.61 -15.15 -17.86
CA ASP A 222 -20.23 -13.78 -18.25
C ASP A 222 -19.20 -13.16 -17.30
N SER A 223 -19.32 -13.42 -15.99
CA SER A 223 -18.38 -12.95 -14.98
C SER A 223 -17.03 -13.65 -15.09
N VAL A 224 -17.01 -14.96 -15.34
CA VAL A 224 -15.80 -15.75 -15.57
C VAL A 224 -15.07 -15.25 -16.83
N HIS A 225 -15.79 -15.07 -17.95
CA HIS A 225 -15.20 -14.53 -19.18
C HIS A 225 -14.66 -13.11 -18.96
N PHE A 226 -15.43 -12.22 -18.33
CA PHE A 226 -15.00 -10.86 -18.03
C PHE A 226 -13.68 -10.82 -17.25
N LEU A 227 -13.54 -11.67 -16.22
CA LEU A 227 -12.37 -11.67 -15.36
C LEU A 227 -11.15 -12.36 -15.95
N LEU A 228 -11.34 -13.42 -16.77
CA LEU A 228 -10.28 -14.35 -17.13
C LEU A 228 -10.02 -14.47 -18.63
N SER A 229 -10.98 -14.10 -19.49
CA SER A 229 -10.83 -14.20 -20.94
C SER A 229 -10.22 -12.92 -21.50
N ARG A 230 -9.06 -13.07 -22.14
CA ARG A 230 -8.39 -11.97 -22.79
C ARG A 230 -9.15 -11.38 -23.97
N GLY A 231 -9.92 -12.22 -24.68
CA GLY A 231 -10.73 -11.81 -25.83
C GLY A 231 -11.72 -10.69 -25.50
N GLU A 232 -12.17 -10.60 -24.26
CA GLU A 232 -13.05 -9.53 -23.75
C GLU A 232 -12.43 -8.14 -23.78
N TRP A 233 -11.11 -8.05 -23.77
CA TRP A 233 -10.36 -6.80 -23.59
C TRP A 233 -9.66 -6.29 -24.86
N GLY A 234 -9.75 -7.01 -25.95
CA GLY A 234 -9.18 -6.64 -27.23
C GLY A 234 -7.69 -6.31 -27.14
N SER A 235 -7.32 -5.09 -27.50
CA SER A 235 -5.92 -4.62 -27.45
C SER A 235 -5.50 -4.03 -26.10
N ALA A 236 -6.42 -3.86 -25.15
CA ALA A 236 -6.11 -3.27 -23.84
C ALA A 236 -5.08 -4.13 -23.06
N PRO A 237 -4.14 -3.51 -22.34
CA PRO A 237 -3.22 -4.25 -21.47
C PRO A 237 -3.97 -4.98 -20.35
N THR A 238 -3.71 -6.27 -20.19
CA THR A 238 -4.45 -7.18 -19.29
C THR A 238 -3.63 -7.58 -18.07
N TYR A 239 -3.22 -6.61 -17.26
CA TYR A 239 -2.35 -6.86 -16.09
C TYR A 239 -3.00 -7.73 -15.00
N GLY A 240 -4.33 -7.60 -14.80
CA GLY A 240 -5.04 -8.27 -13.71
C GLY A 240 -5.44 -9.72 -13.99
N ILE A 241 -5.58 -10.12 -15.27
CA ILE A 241 -6.04 -11.47 -15.65
C ILE A 241 -5.14 -12.55 -15.09
N SER A 242 -3.83 -12.48 -15.37
CA SER A 242 -2.87 -13.49 -14.95
C SER A 242 -2.74 -13.57 -13.44
N ARG A 243 -2.88 -12.45 -12.72
CA ARG A 243 -2.90 -12.41 -11.26
C ARG A 243 -4.15 -13.07 -10.69
N SER A 244 -5.34 -12.78 -11.26
CA SER A 244 -6.60 -13.45 -10.86
C SER A 244 -6.55 -14.95 -11.13
N LEU A 245 -5.96 -15.38 -12.25
CA LEU A 245 -5.73 -16.80 -12.54
C LEU A 245 -4.82 -17.45 -11.50
N ALA A 246 -3.68 -16.82 -11.15
CA ALA A 246 -2.78 -17.32 -10.12
C ALA A 246 -3.49 -17.51 -8.77
N LEU A 247 -4.36 -16.56 -8.39
CA LEU A 247 -5.16 -16.67 -7.17
C LEU A 247 -6.15 -17.84 -7.24
N LEU A 248 -6.89 -18.01 -8.35
CA LEU A 248 -7.82 -19.12 -8.51
C LEU A 248 -7.10 -20.47 -8.55
N LEU A 249 -5.97 -20.57 -9.26
CA LEU A 249 -5.14 -21.78 -9.32
C LEU A 249 -4.47 -22.14 -7.98
N SER A 250 -4.50 -21.23 -7.02
CA SER A 250 -4.01 -21.44 -5.64
C SER A 250 -5.11 -21.40 -4.58
N ALA A 251 -6.38 -21.28 -4.95
CA ALA A 251 -7.48 -21.20 -3.99
C ALA A 251 -7.45 -22.38 -2.99
N GLY A 252 -7.47 -22.06 -1.70
CA GLY A 252 -7.28 -23.04 -0.61
C GLY A 252 -5.83 -23.31 -0.20
N LYS A 253 -4.84 -22.69 -0.87
CA LYS A 253 -3.39 -22.80 -0.60
C LYS A 253 -2.79 -21.40 -0.49
N ARG A 254 -1.45 -21.31 -0.45
CA ARG A 254 -0.71 -20.05 -0.53
C ARG A 254 -0.11 -19.90 -1.93
N ALA A 255 0.04 -18.65 -2.41
CA ALA A 255 0.65 -18.33 -3.69
C ALA A 255 1.86 -17.42 -3.50
N VAL A 256 2.91 -17.63 -4.29
CA VAL A 256 4.00 -16.66 -4.49
C VAL A 256 4.01 -16.31 -5.98
N ILE A 257 3.83 -15.05 -6.31
CA ILE A 257 3.74 -14.54 -7.67
C ILE A 257 4.98 -13.71 -7.98
N LEU A 258 5.60 -13.97 -9.13
CA LEU A 258 6.80 -13.29 -9.63
C LEU A 258 6.50 -12.64 -10.98
N ASP A 259 6.96 -11.40 -11.16
CA ASP A 259 7.01 -10.76 -12.46
C ASP A 259 8.25 -11.25 -13.25
N ASP A 260 8.20 -11.27 -14.56
CA ASP A 260 9.25 -11.84 -15.42
C ASP A 260 10.55 -11.02 -15.49
N ASP A 261 10.52 -9.75 -15.06
CA ASP A 261 11.65 -8.81 -15.15
C ASP A 261 12.49 -8.73 -13.87
N ILE A 262 12.32 -9.69 -12.95
CA ILE A 262 13.18 -9.85 -11.77
C ILE A 262 14.29 -10.88 -11.97
N ILE A 263 15.25 -10.88 -11.04
CA ILE A 263 16.24 -11.94 -10.83
C ILE A 263 15.99 -12.53 -9.44
N CYS A 264 15.89 -13.86 -9.34
CA CYS A 264 15.53 -14.55 -8.10
C CYS A 264 16.70 -14.55 -7.10
N GLU A 265 17.10 -13.37 -6.65
CA GLU A 265 18.18 -13.15 -5.67
C GLU A 265 17.69 -12.20 -4.58
N ALA A 266 17.78 -12.63 -3.33
CA ALA A 266 17.47 -11.76 -2.19
C ALA A 266 18.68 -10.88 -1.84
N ILE A 267 18.48 -9.58 -1.81
CA ILE A 267 19.51 -8.60 -1.50
C ILE A 267 19.21 -7.98 -0.12
N ARG A 268 20.22 -7.91 0.74
CA ARG A 268 20.12 -7.27 2.04
C ARG A 268 19.87 -5.76 1.89
N SER A 269 19.01 -5.20 2.73
CA SER A 269 18.83 -3.74 2.81
C SER A 269 20.17 -3.03 3.03
N PRO A 270 20.45 -1.93 2.32
CA PRO A 270 21.63 -1.10 2.58
C PRO A 270 21.51 -0.32 3.90
N LEU A 271 20.30 -0.19 4.44
CA LEU A 271 19.96 0.50 5.68
C LEU A 271 19.26 -0.48 6.65
N PRO A 272 19.95 -1.52 7.14
CA PRO A 272 19.29 -2.50 8.00
C PRO A 272 18.93 -1.89 9.36
N ASN A 273 17.69 -2.06 9.76
CA ASN A 273 17.19 -1.72 11.09
C ASN A 273 16.68 -2.98 11.78
N SER A 274 17.06 -3.17 13.02
CA SER A 274 16.61 -4.32 13.81
C SER A 274 15.23 -4.07 14.40
N GLY A 275 14.47 -5.13 14.57
CA GLY A 275 13.15 -5.11 15.17
C GLY A 275 12.02 -5.20 14.15
N LEU A 276 10.81 -5.26 14.66
CA LEU A 276 9.58 -5.26 13.89
C LEU A 276 8.93 -3.89 13.99
N HIS A 277 8.49 -3.37 12.87
CA HIS A 277 7.84 -2.06 12.79
C HIS A 277 6.39 -2.19 12.34
N PHE A 278 5.54 -1.25 12.77
CA PHE A 278 4.21 -1.03 12.23
C PHE A 278 4.21 0.29 11.48
N GLY A 279 4.00 0.25 10.20
CA GLY A 279 4.20 1.41 9.35
C GLY A 279 3.14 1.57 8.25
N SER A 280 3.47 2.41 7.30
CA SER A 280 2.65 2.70 6.12
C SER A 280 3.53 2.74 4.87
N ILE A 281 2.95 3.06 3.72
CA ILE A 281 3.71 3.24 2.47
C ILE A 281 4.71 4.40 2.58
N GLN A 282 4.42 5.41 3.39
CA GLN A 282 5.29 6.56 3.66
C GLN A 282 6.49 6.20 4.54
N SER A 283 6.47 5.03 5.20
CA SER A 283 7.61 4.53 5.98
C SER A 283 8.72 3.94 5.10
N ARG A 284 8.56 3.90 3.78
CA ARG A 284 9.59 3.42 2.86
C ARG A 284 10.73 4.42 2.76
N GLU A 285 11.92 3.88 2.60
CA GLU A 285 13.14 4.63 2.35
C GLU A 285 13.74 4.29 0.99
N ALA A 286 14.61 5.16 0.49
CA ALA A 286 15.37 4.93 -0.72
C ALA A 286 16.85 5.24 -0.54
N VAL A 287 17.68 4.45 -1.23
CA VAL A 287 19.10 4.72 -1.48
C VAL A 287 19.30 4.71 -2.98
N PHE A 288 19.91 5.74 -3.51
CA PHE A 288 20.12 5.94 -4.93
C PHE A 288 21.55 5.63 -5.32
N TYR A 289 21.73 5.13 -6.53
CA TYR A 289 23.03 4.83 -7.15
C TYR A 289 23.14 5.55 -8.48
N GLU A 290 24.34 5.96 -8.87
CA GLU A 290 24.57 6.71 -10.08
C GLU A 290 24.45 5.86 -11.36
N SER A 291 24.53 4.53 -11.22
CA SER A 291 24.41 3.58 -12.32
C SER A 291 23.94 2.19 -11.85
N ARG A 292 23.49 1.37 -12.81
CA ARG A 292 23.21 -0.05 -12.57
C ARG A 292 24.48 -0.82 -12.15
N ASP A 293 25.63 -0.49 -12.70
CA ASP A 293 26.90 -1.16 -12.36
C ASP A 293 27.30 -0.87 -10.90
N GLU A 294 27.15 0.38 -10.47
CA GLU A 294 27.37 0.75 -9.07
C GLU A 294 26.40 0.02 -8.13
N LEU A 295 25.11 0.03 -8.47
CA LEU A 295 24.09 -0.71 -7.71
C LEU A 295 24.48 -2.19 -7.58
N LEU A 296 24.85 -2.85 -8.67
CA LEU A 296 25.22 -4.27 -8.68
C LEU A 296 26.50 -4.53 -7.88
N ALA A 297 27.49 -3.64 -7.94
CA ALA A 297 28.72 -3.73 -7.16
C ALA A 297 28.46 -3.61 -5.64
N ASN A 298 27.40 -2.92 -5.24
CA ASN A 298 26.99 -2.79 -3.84
C ASN A 298 26.01 -3.88 -3.36
N SER A 299 25.65 -4.83 -4.22
CA SER A 299 24.70 -5.89 -3.88
C SER A 299 25.27 -6.84 -2.81
N ARG A 300 24.57 -6.98 -1.69
CA ARG A 300 24.88 -7.95 -0.63
C ARG A 300 23.82 -9.04 -0.63
N ARG A 301 24.11 -10.14 -1.32
CA ARG A 301 23.19 -11.29 -1.46
C ARG A 301 22.99 -12.00 -0.13
N LEU A 302 21.74 -12.40 0.14
CA LEU A 302 21.41 -13.33 1.20
C LEU A 302 21.63 -14.77 0.71
N SER A 303 21.88 -15.68 1.64
CA SER A 303 22.01 -17.12 1.37
C SER A 303 20.68 -17.86 1.31
N ASP A 304 19.58 -17.17 1.59
CA ASP A 304 18.23 -17.74 1.59
C ASP A 304 17.58 -17.64 0.21
N ASN A 305 16.75 -18.65 -0.11
CA ASN A 305 15.94 -18.63 -1.33
C ASN A 305 14.84 -17.58 -1.21
N PRO A 306 14.75 -16.58 -2.12
CA PRO A 306 13.77 -15.50 -2.05
C PRO A 306 12.31 -15.98 -2.03
N ILE A 307 12.01 -17.06 -2.74
CA ILE A 307 10.67 -17.65 -2.80
C ILE A 307 10.27 -18.20 -1.42
N ASN A 308 11.19 -18.88 -0.74
CA ASN A 308 10.96 -19.36 0.62
C ASN A 308 10.83 -18.20 1.62
N LEU A 309 11.64 -17.14 1.45
CA LEU A 309 11.54 -15.93 2.28
C LEU A 309 10.16 -15.26 2.14
N ALA A 310 9.65 -15.14 0.91
CA ALA A 310 8.34 -14.57 0.66
C ALA A 310 7.19 -15.40 1.25
N ALA A 311 7.34 -16.74 1.28
CA ALA A 311 6.32 -17.64 1.81
C ALA A 311 6.39 -17.85 3.33
N ARG A 312 7.49 -17.47 4.00
CA ARG A 312 7.82 -17.89 5.38
C ARG A 312 6.76 -17.51 6.40
N GLN A 313 6.32 -16.25 6.43
CA GLN A 313 5.31 -15.75 7.38
C GLN A 313 3.90 -15.69 6.79
N LEU A 314 3.75 -15.99 5.52
CA LEU A 314 2.47 -15.90 4.82
C LEU A 314 1.43 -16.85 5.43
N GLY A 315 0.25 -16.33 5.76
CA GLY A 315 -0.83 -17.06 6.40
C GLY A 315 -0.65 -17.30 7.91
N MET A 316 0.47 -16.81 8.50
CA MET A 316 0.65 -16.90 9.96
C MET A 316 -0.29 -15.97 10.70
N PRO A 317 -0.82 -16.38 11.88
CA PRO A 317 -1.39 -15.46 12.84
C PRO A 317 -0.36 -14.45 13.32
N LEU A 318 -0.80 -13.23 13.65
CA LEU A 318 0.08 -12.12 14.02
C LEU A 318 1.01 -12.47 15.19
N SER A 319 0.49 -13.07 16.27
CA SER A 319 1.31 -13.47 17.42
C SER A 319 2.46 -14.42 17.04
N LYS A 320 2.23 -15.35 16.13
CA LYS A 320 3.26 -16.26 15.62
C LYS A 320 4.21 -15.57 14.63
N GLY A 321 3.67 -14.67 13.79
CA GLY A 321 4.45 -13.81 12.91
C GLY A 321 5.44 -12.95 13.69
N ILE A 322 5.00 -12.29 14.75
CA ILE A 322 5.83 -11.50 15.66
C ILE A 322 6.97 -12.36 16.24
N SER A 323 6.63 -13.51 16.82
CA SER A 323 7.63 -14.43 17.42
C SER A 323 8.64 -14.93 16.39
N SER A 324 8.20 -15.18 15.14
CA SER A 324 9.06 -15.63 14.03
C SER A 324 10.03 -14.53 13.56
N LEU A 325 9.62 -13.27 13.60
CA LEU A 325 10.41 -12.13 13.10
C LEU A 325 11.38 -11.59 14.15
N LEU A 326 10.99 -11.57 15.43
CA LEU A 326 11.78 -10.94 16.49
C LEU A 326 12.68 -11.90 17.26
N HIS A 327 12.42 -13.22 17.24
CA HIS A 327 13.03 -14.19 18.13
C HIS A 327 12.94 -13.79 19.63
N GLY A 328 11.91 -12.99 20.00
CA GLY A 328 11.70 -12.47 21.34
C GLY A 328 10.36 -11.75 21.48
N GLU A 329 10.24 -10.92 22.51
CA GLU A 329 9.03 -10.12 22.79
C GLU A 329 8.97 -8.86 21.92
N LEU A 330 7.75 -8.44 21.56
CA LEU A 330 7.51 -7.18 20.86
C LEU A 330 7.68 -6.02 21.84
N PRO A 331 8.64 -5.10 21.64
CA PRO A 331 8.76 -3.93 22.50
C PRO A 331 7.68 -2.89 22.15
N ALA A 332 7.20 -2.14 23.15
CA ALA A 332 6.23 -1.06 22.91
C ALA A 332 6.74 0.00 21.92
N GLY A 333 8.05 0.24 21.89
CA GLY A 333 8.70 1.13 20.93
C GLY A 333 8.50 0.75 19.45
N ALA A 334 8.19 -0.53 19.16
CA ALA A 334 7.85 -0.97 17.80
C ALA A 334 6.58 -0.30 17.23
N LEU A 335 5.72 0.24 18.09
CA LEU A 335 4.52 0.96 17.71
C LEU A 335 4.75 2.46 17.49
N ALA A 336 5.96 2.97 17.69
CA ALA A 336 6.26 4.37 17.43
C ALA A 336 5.94 4.73 15.96
N GLY A 337 5.13 5.75 15.76
CA GLY A 337 4.69 6.15 14.42
C GLY A 337 3.56 5.30 13.81
N ALA A 338 3.15 4.20 14.44
CA ALA A 338 2.03 3.39 13.96
C ALA A 338 0.69 4.13 14.14
N ASN A 339 -0.22 3.96 13.17
CA ASN A 339 -1.57 4.51 13.27
C ASN A 339 -2.42 3.66 14.23
N GLY A 340 -2.97 4.29 15.26
CA GLY A 340 -3.76 3.62 16.29
C GLY A 340 -5.07 3.03 15.78
N ALA A 341 -5.73 3.66 14.79
CA ALA A 341 -6.94 3.11 14.20
C ALA A 341 -6.64 1.80 13.47
N PHE A 342 -5.51 1.71 12.77
CA PHE A 342 -5.02 0.47 12.19
C PHE A 342 -4.74 -0.58 13.29
N MET A 343 -3.96 -0.21 14.31
CA MET A 343 -3.59 -1.13 15.38
C MET A 343 -4.81 -1.70 16.11
N ARG A 344 -5.87 -0.91 16.27
CA ARG A 344 -7.12 -1.33 16.90
C ARG A 344 -7.87 -2.43 16.15
N THR A 345 -7.67 -2.54 14.83
CA THR A 345 -8.29 -3.62 14.03
C THR A 345 -7.60 -4.97 14.23
N LEU A 346 -6.43 -4.98 14.87
CA LEU A 346 -5.59 -6.16 15.00
C LEU A 346 -5.87 -6.93 16.31
N ASN A 347 -5.70 -8.23 16.20
CA ASN A 347 -5.78 -9.18 17.31
C ASN A 347 -4.71 -10.28 17.12
N PRO A 348 -4.47 -11.16 18.12
CA PRO A 348 -3.42 -12.19 18.02
C PRO A 348 -3.59 -13.16 16.84
N SER A 349 -4.84 -13.38 16.39
CA SER A 349 -5.19 -14.27 15.28
C SER A 349 -5.26 -13.56 13.93
N SER A 350 -5.07 -12.24 13.87
CA SER A 350 -4.96 -11.48 12.62
C SER A 350 -3.93 -12.11 11.69
N LYS A 351 -4.28 -12.35 10.42
CA LYS A 351 -3.41 -13.08 9.49
C LYS A 351 -2.55 -12.16 8.63
N ILE A 352 -1.33 -12.59 8.37
CA ILE A 352 -0.48 -12.02 7.31
C ILE A 352 -0.98 -12.57 5.97
N LEU A 353 -1.89 -11.85 5.31
CA LEU A 353 -2.51 -12.30 4.06
C LEU A 353 -1.67 -11.97 2.82
N LYS A 354 -0.77 -11.00 2.92
CA LYS A 354 0.14 -10.64 1.83
C LYS A 354 1.55 -10.47 2.39
N THR A 355 2.53 -10.94 1.63
CA THR A 355 3.94 -10.60 1.84
C THR A 355 4.48 -9.91 0.59
N GLN A 356 5.39 -8.97 0.78
CA GLN A 356 6.11 -8.29 -0.29
C GLN A 356 7.55 -8.02 0.14
N CYS A 357 8.42 -7.66 -0.80
CA CYS A 357 9.80 -7.30 -0.52
C CYS A 357 10.14 -5.94 -1.10
N SER A 358 11.30 -5.41 -0.71
CA SER A 358 11.86 -4.18 -1.25
C SER A 358 12.36 -4.40 -2.69
N THR A 359 12.58 -3.31 -3.42
CA THR A 359 13.12 -3.32 -4.79
C THR A 359 14.62 -3.02 -4.76
N TRP A 360 15.41 -3.77 -5.53
CA TRP A 360 16.83 -3.51 -5.83
C TRP A 360 16.98 -3.34 -7.34
N GLY A 361 17.09 -2.11 -7.80
CA GLY A 361 17.17 -1.78 -9.23
C GLY A 361 16.20 -0.72 -9.67
N ASP A 362 15.49 -1.00 -10.76
CA ASP A 362 14.48 -0.09 -11.30
C ASP A 362 13.27 0.04 -10.34
N PRO A 363 12.86 1.25 -9.95
CA PRO A 363 11.73 1.45 -9.02
C PRO A 363 10.36 1.03 -9.58
N GLY A 364 10.27 0.64 -10.87
CA GLY A 364 9.04 0.16 -11.49
C GLY A 364 8.04 1.25 -11.88
N THR A 365 8.26 2.50 -11.53
CA THR A 365 7.37 3.63 -11.83
C THR A 365 7.85 4.45 -13.02
N GLY A 366 6.92 5.01 -13.79
CA GLY A 366 7.20 5.83 -14.97
C GLY A 366 7.33 7.33 -14.68
N SER A 367 7.01 7.80 -13.47
CA SER A 367 7.08 9.21 -13.08
C SER A 367 8.04 9.42 -11.91
N GLY A 368 8.48 10.65 -11.68
CA GLY A 368 9.30 11.03 -10.51
C GLY A 368 8.50 11.33 -9.26
N HIS A 369 7.16 11.32 -9.33
CA HIS A 369 6.31 11.71 -8.21
C HIS A 369 6.52 10.85 -6.95
N TRP A 370 6.84 9.57 -7.10
CA TRP A 370 7.13 8.69 -5.95
C TRP A 370 8.26 9.19 -5.05
N ILE A 371 9.17 10.04 -5.58
CA ILE A 371 10.29 10.63 -4.82
C ILE A 371 9.78 11.66 -3.82
N VAL A 372 8.74 12.43 -4.20
CA VAL A 372 8.11 13.41 -3.31
C VAL A 372 7.48 12.75 -2.08
N GLY A 373 6.96 11.54 -2.24
CA GLY A 373 6.40 10.74 -1.13
C GLY A 373 7.44 10.04 -0.23
N LEU A 374 8.76 10.29 -0.42
CA LEU A 374 9.82 9.73 0.43
C LEU A 374 10.04 10.60 1.68
N ASN A 375 10.63 9.98 2.72
CA ASN A 375 11.03 10.71 3.91
C ASN A 375 12.20 11.68 3.64
N PRO A 376 12.40 12.69 4.49
CA PRO A 376 13.46 13.70 4.31
C PRO A 376 14.87 13.11 4.19
N GLU A 377 15.16 12.02 4.92
CA GLU A 377 16.46 11.36 4.90
C GLU A 377 16.75 10.73 3.54
N SER A 378 15.76 10.15 2.89
CA SER A 378 15.88 9.59 1.54
C SER A 378 16.06 10.68 0.49
N ILE A 379 15.34 11.80 0.63
CA ILE A 379 15.52 12.97 -0.22
C ILE A 379 16.92 13.55 -0.03
N GLY A 380 17.38 13.71 1.21
CA GLY A 380 18.76 14.16 1.50
C GLY A 380 19.80 13.30 0.79
N ARG A 381 19.69 11.95 0.87
CA ARG A 381 20.58 11.03 0.15
C ARG A 381 20.58 11.22 -1.38
N LEU A 382 19.42 11.57 -1.95
CA LEU A 382 19.34 11.90 -3.39
C LEU A 382 20.04 13.23 -3.71
N LEU A 383 19.84 14.24 -2.88
CA LEU A 383 20.40 15.58 -3.07
C LEU A 383 21.93 15.59 -2.91
N ASP A 384 22.45 14.72 -2.06
CA ASP A 384 23.89 14.54 -1.81
C ASP A 384 24.59 13.73 -2.92
N SER A 385 23.87 13.27 -3.96
CA SER A 385 24.47 12.47 -5.04
C SER A 385 25.48 13.28 -5.86
N PRO A 386 26.72 12.82 -6.01
CA PRO A 386 27.76 13.51 -6.81
C PRO A 386 27.38 13.68 -8.28
N ALA A 387 26.61 12.76 -8.87
CA ALA A 387 26.13 12.87 -10.25
C ALA A 387 25.04 13.93 -10.43
N GLY A 388 24.48 14.43 -9.33
CA GLY A 388 23.35 15.36 -9.31
C GLY A 388 22.00 14.67 -9.48
N VAL A 389 20.95 15.34 -9.00
CA VAL A 389 19.60 14.79 -8.84
C VAL A 389 19.05 14.17 -10.13
N SER A 390 19.08 14.93 -11.24
CA SER A 390 18.50 14.44 -12.52
C SER A 390 19.19 13.19 -13.03
N ALA A 391 20.51 13.15 -13.04
CA ALA A 391 21.26 11.99 -13.54
C ALA A 391 21.03 10.76 -12.68
N THR A 392 21.00 10.92 -11.36
CA THR A 392 20.78 9.84 -10.40
C THR A 392 19.36 9.27 -10.52
N VAL A 393 18.33 10.11 -10.67
CA VAL A 393 16.97 9.65 -10.89
C VAL A 393 16.80 8.95 -12.24
N ASP A 394 17.44 9.49 -13.29
CA ASP A 394 17.40 8.93 -14.65
C ASP A 394 18.17 7.59 -14.77
N ALA A 395 19.16 7.35 -13.90
CA ALA A 395 19.85 6.05 -13.82
C ALA A 395 18.92 4.89 -13.44
N ARG A 396 17.79 5.17 -12.80
CA ARG A 396 16.80 4.18 -12.34
C ARG A 396 17.44 3.02 -11.57
N ALA A 397 18.42 3.35 -10.77
CA ALA A 397 19.19 2.41 -9.96
C ALA A 397 19.04 2.79 -8.48
N CYS A 398 18.15 2.11 -7.77
CA CYS A 398 17.91 2.41 -6.36
C CYS A 398 17.57 1.14 -5.56
N TRP A 399 17.78 1.22 -4.28
CA TRP A 399 17.02 0.43 -3.32
C TRP A 399 15.81 1.25 -2.86
N LEU A 400 14.64 0.64 -2.90
CA LEU A 400 13.40 1.24 -2.42
C LEU A 400 12.66 0.22 -1.55
N GLY A 401 12.48 0.51 -0.27
CA GLY A 401 11.84 -0.44 0.62
C GLY A 401 11.78 -0.04 2.08
N TYR A 402 11.76 -1.03 2.95
CA TYR A 402 11.72 -0.87 4.39
C TYR A 402 13.05 -1.28 5.01
N THR A 403 13.51 -0.54 6.01
CA THR A 403 14.79 -0.79 6.68
C THR A 403 14.76 -1.99 7.60
N GLY A 404 13.58 -2.35 8.12
CA GLY A 404 13.31 -3.55 8.93
C GLY A 404 11.99 -4.20 8.53
N PRO A 405 11.72 -5.44 8.96
CA PRO A 405 10.42 -6.08 8.74
C PRO A 405 9.30 -5.16 9.22
N THR A 406 8.37 -4.82 8.32
CA THR A 406 7.34 -3.84 8.61
C THR A 406 5.95 -4.40 8.29
N LEU A 407 5.08 -4.39 9.28
CA LEU A 407 3.67 -4.72 9.14
C LEU A 407 2.90 -3.47 8.73
N THR A 408 2.17 -3.58 7.62
CA THR A 408 1.40 -2.49 7.04
C THR A 408 -0.02 -2.93 6.75
N LYS A 409 -0.91 -1.98 6.51
CA LYS A 409 -2.29 -2.26 6.07
C LYS A 409 -2.36 -2.49 4.57
N HIS A 410 -1.60 -1.72 3.80
CA HIS A 410 -1.62 -1.77 2.35
C HIS A 410 -0.25 -2.15 1.80
N GLY A 411 -0.25 -3.02 0.81
CA GLY A 411 0.96 -3.42 0.09
C GLY A 411 0.84 -3.10 -1.38
N VAL A 412 1.79 -2.34 -1.91
CA VAL A 412 1.81 -1.87 -3.30
C VAL A 412 2.96 -2.43 -4.14
N MET A 413 3.89 -3.17 -3.51
CA MET A 413 4.99 -3.81 -4.25
C MET A 413 4.46 -5.11 -4.87
N SER A 414 4.78 -5.36 -6.13
CA SER A 414 4.22 -6.50 -6.89
C SER A 414 5.25 -7.42 -7.54
N GLN A 415 6.52 -7.06 -7.59
CA GLN A 415 7.55 -7.80 -8.31
C GLN A 415 7.73 -9.26 -7.82
N LEU A 416 7.69 -9.45 -6.50
CA LEU A 416 7.62 -10.74 -5.84
C LEU A 416 6.69 -10.61 -4.65
N THR A 417 5.56 -11.31 -4.70
CA THR A 417 4.47 -11.13 -3.74
C THR A 417 3.90 -12.48 -3.31
N GLY A 418 3.74 -12.68 -2.01
CA GLY A 418 2.98 -13.80 -1.46
C GLY A 418 1.54 -13.42 -1.16
N TYR A 419 0.61 -14.37 -1.36
CA TYR A 419 -0.81 -14.26 -1.03
C TYR A 419 -1.31 -15.51 -0.31
N ASP A 420 -2.00 -15.35 0.80
CA ASP A 420 -2.66 -16.45 1.49
C ASP A 420 -4.05 -16.69 0.90
N ALA A 421 -4.12 -17.49 -0.16
CA ALA A 421 -5.37 -17.85 -0.83
C ALA A 421 -6.14 -18.97 -0.10
N THR A 422 -5.84 -19.26 1.16
CA THR A 422 -6.72 -20.04 2.04
C THR A 422 -7.96 -19.24 2.45
N GLU A 423 -7.83 -17.91 2.45
CA GLU A 423 -8.94 -16.96 2.61
C GLU A 423 -9.48 -16.51 1.26
N LEU A 424 -10.72 -15.99 1.24
CA LEU A 424 -11.29 -15.38 0.05
C LEU A 424 -10.54 -14.07 -0.26
N LEU A 425 -9.74 -14.07 -1.33
CA LEU A 425 -9.10 -12.87 -1.84
C LEU A 425 -9.95 -12.24 -2.95
N PRO A 426 -9.94 -10.90 -3.14
CA PRO A 426 -10.68 -10.28 -4.23
C PRO A 426 -10.03 -10.59 -5.59
N PRO A 427 -10.74 -10.48 -6.72
CA PRO A 427 -10.12 -10.53 -8.04
C PRO A 427 -9.38 -9.22 -8.33
N PHE A 428 -8.36 -9.27 -9.18
CA PHE A 428 -7.83 -8.06 -9.82
C PHE A 428 -8.78 -7.56 -10.90
N PHE A 429 -8.85 -6.25 -11.10
CA PHE A 429 -9.51 -5.72 -12.29
C PHE A 429 -8.70 -6.17 -13.52
N PRO A 430 -9.32 -6.73 -14.57
CA PRO A 430 -8.59 -7.45 -15.60
C PRO A 430 -7.62 -6.61 -16.43
N ALA A 431 -7.95 -5.33 -16.70
CA ALA A 431 -7.21 -4.46 -17.59
C ALA A 431 -6.91 -3.09 -16.95
N PHE A 432 -6.13 -2.28 -17.62
CA PHE A 432 -5.70 -0.94 -17.21
C PHE A 432 -4.76 -0.93 -16.00
N ARG A 433 -4.07 0.21 -15.80
CA ARG A 433 -3.18 0.44 -14.65
C ARG A 433 -3.97 0.87 -13.41
N GLY A 434 -3.46 0.52 -12.23
CA GLY A 434 -4.06 0.80 -10.94
C GLY A 434 -4.83 -0.39 -10.35
N GLU A 435 -4.81 -1.54 -11.04
CA GLU A 435 -5.41 -2.79 -10.58
C GLU A 435 -4.84 -3.26 -9.24
N ASP A 436 -3.53 -3.07 -9.00
CA ASP A 436 -2.86 -3.41 -7.74
C ASP A 436 -3.37 -2.56 -6.57
N SER A 437 -3.61 -1.26 -6.80
CA SER A 437 -4.14 -0.36 -5.79
C SER A 437 -5.59 -0.69 -5.43
N LEU A 438 -6.42 -0.97 -6.44
CA LEU A 438 -7.80 -1.40 -6.23
C LEU A 438 -7.85 -2.75 -5.51
N PHE A 439 -7.00 -3.70 -5.91
CA PHE A 439 -6.89 -4.98 -5.22
C PHE A 439 -6.48 -4.81 -3.75
N ALA A 440 -5.47 -3.99 -3.46
CA ALA A 440 -5.01 -3.72 -2.09
C ALA A 440 -6.12 -3.10 -1.23
N PHE A 441 -6.89 -2.16 -1.79
CA PHE A 441 -8.07 -1.60 -1.13
C PHE A 441 -9.12 -2.68 -0.85
N MET A 442 -9.49 -3.49 -1.86
CA MET A 442 -10.47 -4.55 -1.68
C MET A 442 -10.01 -5.60 -0.66
N LEU A 443 -8.74 -6.01 -0.70
CA LEU A 443 -8.17 -6.96 0.27
C LEU A 443 -8.31 -6.44 1.70
N THR A 444 -7.95 -5.18 1.93
CA THR A 444 -8.07 -4.52 3.24
C THR A 444 -9.52 -4.41 3.69
N THR A 445 -10.43 -4.14 2.75
CA THR A 445 -11.86 -4.03 3.04
C THR A 445 -12.47 -5.39 3.37
N LEU A 446 -12.08 -6.45 2.68
CA LEU A 446 -12.55 -7.81 2.94
C LEU A 446 -12.06 -8.31 4.31
N HIS A 447 -10.81 -8.04 4.63
CA HIS A 447 -10.12 -8.52 5.83
C HIS A 447 -9.53 -7.35 6.63
N PRO A 448 -10.37 -6.56 7.34
CA PRO A 448 -9.93 -5.36 8.05
C PRO A 448 -8.95 -5.64 9.19
N ASP A 449 -8.90 -6.85 9.68
CA ASP A 449 -7.96 -7.33 10.70
C ASP A 449 -6.70 -8.00 10.11
N SER A 450 -6.56 -8.05 8.79
CA SER A 450 -5.39 -8.65 8.15
C SER A 450 -4.22 -7.67 8.00
N LEU A 451 -3.07 -8.24 7.66
CA LEU A 451 -1.79 -7.56 7.57
C LEU A 451 -1.07 -7.87 6.26
N VAL A 452 -0.26 -6.91 5.84
CA VAL A 452 0.76 -7.07 4.83
C VAL A 452 2.13 -7.02 5.51
N LEU A 453 2.95 -8.04 5.34
CA LEU A 453 4.34 -8.02 5.77
C LEU A 453 5.21 -7.51 4.61
N SER A 454 5.83 -6.37 4.83
CA SER A 454 6.90 -5.85 3.97
C SER A 454 8.23 -6.28 4.54
N ASN A 455 8.91 -7.17 3.82
CA ASN A 455 10.21 -7.68 4.23
C ASN A 455 11.31 -6.63 4.07
N ASP A 456 12.36 -6.73 4.88
CA ASP A 456 13.54 -5.86 4.89
C ASP A 456 14.61 -6.23 3.84
N TRP A 457 14.40 -7.31 3.10
CA TRP A 457 15.25 -7.69 1.96
C TRP A 457 14.60 -7.27 0.64
N ALA A 458 15.42 -7.09 -0.37
CA ALA A 458 14.99 -6.66 -1.69
C ALA A 458 15.13 -7.77 -2.72
N ILE A 459 14.26 -7.75 -3.74
CA ILE A 459 14.40 -8.53 -4.97
C ILE A 459 15.06 -7.68 -6.05
N THR A 460 15.96 -8.28 -6.83
CA THR A 460 16.58 -7.61 -7.96
C THR A 460 15.57 -7.43 -9.09
N HIS A 461 15.25 -6.17 -9.43
CA HIS A 461 14.32 -5.78 -10.49
C HIS A 461 15.06 -4.99 -11.57
N LEU A 462 15.38 -5.64 -12.68
CA LEU A 462 16.15 -5.10 -13.77
C LEU A 462 15.47 -5.41 -15.11
N PRO A 463 14.47 -4.62 -15.52
CA PRO A 463 13.85 -4.76 -16.83
C PRO A 463 14.90 -4.76 -17.94
N LEU A 464 14.73 -5.62 -18.94
CA LEU A 464 15.58 -5.66 -20.13
C LEU A 464 15.34 -4.47 -21.06
N GLU A 465 14.10 -3.99 -21.06
CA GLU A 465 13.69 -2.84 -21.85
C GLU A 465 14.06 -1.54 -21.12
N GLU A 466 14.59 -0.55 -21.84
CA GLU A 466 14.75 0.78 -21.30
C GLU A 466 13.39 1.42 -21.05
N ARG A 467 13.05 1.61 -19.79
CA ARG A 467 11.87 2.38 -19.41
C ARG A 467 12.19 3.87 -19.56
N GLY A 468 11.40 4.58 -20.36
CA GLY A 468 11.67 5.96 -20.77
C GLY A 468 12.05 6.90 -19.61
N GLN A 469 13.10 7.68 -19.86
CA GLN A 469 13.70 8.65 -18.95
C GLN A 469 12.80 9.89 -18.80
N ARG A 470 11.70 9.79 -18.05
CA ARG A 470 10.79 10.94 -17.81
C ARG A 470 10.76 11.41 -16.36
N SER A 471 11.59 10.84 -15.50
CA SER A 471 11.42 10.89 -14.04
C SER A 471 11.18 12.29 -13.47
N LEU A 472 11.99 13.29 -13.82
CA LEU A 472 11.77 14.67 -13.36
C LEU A 472 11.28 15.63 -14.48
N ARG A 473 11.05 15.15 -15.69
CA ARG A 473 10.65 15.98 -16.86
C ARG A 473 9.22 15.70 -17.35
N GLY A 474 8.59 14.63 -16.84
CA GLY A 474 7.21 14.29 -17.17
C GLY A 474 6.19 15.22 -16.53
N GLU A 475 4.93 15.03 -16.89
CA GLU A 475 3.80 15.67 -16.25
C GLU A 475 3.75 15.27 -14.78
N ILE A 476 3.44 16.24 -13.92
CA ILE A 476 3.45 16.09 -12.46
C ILE A 476 2.02 16.02 -11.92
N ALA A 477 1.12 16.84 -12.42
CA ALA A 477 -0.26 16.88 -11.93
C ALA A 477 -0.91 15.50 -12.01
N ALA A 478 -1.56 15.08 -10.93
CA ALA A 478 -2.24 13.80 -10.85
C ALA A 478 -3.27 13.67 -11.97
N GLN A 479 -3.20 12.54 -12.67
CA GLN A 479 -4.21 12.14 -13.64
C GLN A 479 -5.21 11.18 -12.97
N GLY A 480 -6.38 11.02 -13.61
CA GLY A 480 -7.46 10.18 -13.13
C GLY A 480 -7.20 8.67 -13.29
N GLY A 481 -8.23 7.96 -13.68
CA GLY A 481 -8.22 6.52 -13.88
C GLY A 481 -8.64 5.74 -12.63
N MET A 482 -8.18 4.51 -12.48
CA MET A 482 -8.62 3.59 -11.42
C MET A 482 -8.30 4.09 -10.00
N SER A 483 -7.29 4.96 -9.86
CA SER A 483 -6.95 5.59 -8.58
C SER A 483 -8.09 6.44 -7.99
N LEU A 484 -8.89 7.10 -8.85
CA LEU A 484 -10.06 7.87 -8.41
C LEU A 484 -11.15 6.95 -7.85
N LEU A 485 -11.42 5.82 -8.52
CA LEU A 485 -12.35 4.81 -8.03
C LEU A 485 -11.88 4.25 -6.67
N THR A 486 -10.61 3.91 -6.55
CA THR A 486 -10.04 3.35 -5.31
C THR A 486 -10.18 4.34 -4.15
N ARG A 487 -9.88 5.62 -4.37
CA ARG A 487 -10.04 6.69 -3.37
C ARG A 487 -11.49 6.82 -2.93
N TRP A 488 -12.39 6.95 -3.90
CA TRP A 488 -13.81 7.12 -3.62
C TRP A 488 -14.41 5.94 -2.85
N LEU A 489 -14.03 4.71 -3.21
CA LEU A 489 -14.43 3.52 -2.46
C LEU A 489 -13.92 3.59 -1.00
N GLY A 490 -12.70 4.09 -0.80
CA GLY A 490 -12.12 4.29 0.54
C GLY A 490 -12.93 5.25 1.41
N ASP A 491 -13.47 6.30 0.79
CA ASP A 491 -14.27 7.32 1.49
C ASP A 491 -15.73 6.86 1.74
N ASN A 492 -16.25 5.89 0.97
CA ASN A 492 -17.68 5.59 0.92
C ASN A 492 -18.07 4.16 1.33
N VAL A 493 -17.11 3.22 1.42
CA VAL A 493 -17.40 1.85 1.84
C VAL A 493 -17.20 1.72 3.35
N ASP A 494 -18.30 1.43 4.05
CA ASP A 494 -18.27 1.19 5.49
C ASP A 494 -17.51 -0.11 5.84
N LEU A 495 -16.54 0.01 6.75
CA LEU A 495 -15.70 -1.07 7.26
C LEU A 495 -16.18 -1.65 8.59
N SER A 496 -17.48 -1.58 8.90
CA SER A 496 -18.03 -2.08 10.16
C SER A 496 -17.55 -3.50 10.49
N GLU A 497 -17.32 -3.78 11.78
CA GLU A 497 -16.79 -5.05 12.28
C GLU A 497 -17.80 -6.20 12.14
N GLY A 498 -17.33 -7.45 12.19
CA GLY A 498 -18.17 -8.64 12.24
C GLY A 498 -18.87 -9.04 10.94
N ILE A 499 -18.51 -8.43 9.81
CA ILE A 499 -19.13 -8.74 8.51
C ILE A 499 -18.26 -9.72 7.73
N ALA A 500 -18.86 -10.78 7.20
CA ALA A 500 -18.15 -11.77 6.39
C ALA A 500 -17.52 -11.18 5.12
N PRO A 501 -16.33 -11.65 4.67
CA PRO A 501 -15.64 -11.15 3.47
C PRO A 501 -16.51 -11.12 2.22
N ALA A 502 -17.31 -12.16 1.95
CA ALA A 502 -18.21 -12.19 0.80
C ALA A 502 -19.27 -11.06 0.84
N THR A 503 -19.80 -10.73 2.02
CA THR A 503 -20.76 -9.63 2.21
C THR A 503 -20.08 -8.27 1.98
N ARG A 504 -18.83 -8.11 2.43
CA ARG A 504 -18.05 -6.89 2.18
C ARG A 504 -17.77 -6.71 0.69
N LEU A 505 -17.43 -7.80 -0.01
CA LEU A 505 -17.24 -7.79 -1.46
C LEU A 505 -18.52 -7.37 -2.20
N ALA A 506 -19.69 -7.87 -1.74
CA ALA A 506 -20.98 -7.48 -2.30
C ALA A 506 -21.30 -5.98 -2.07
N ARG A 507 -20.87 -5.38 -0.96
CA ARG A 507 -20.99 -3.93 -0.72
C ARG A 507 -20.12 -3.12 -1.68
N ILE A 508 -18.86 -3.52 -1.87
CA ILE A 508 -17.99 -2.91 -2.89
C ILE A 508 -18.63 -3.00 -4.27
N ALA A 509 -19.14 -4.18 -4.62
CA ALA A 509 -19.84 -4.40 -5.89
C ALA A 509 -21.06 -3.47 -6.04
N GLN A 510 -21.82 -3.25 -4.97
CA GLN A 510 -22.97 -2.35 -4.98
C GLN A 510 -22.55 -0.91 -5.26
N SER A 511 -21.51 -0.42 -4.55
CA SER A 511 -21.00 0.94 -4.75
C SER A 511 -20.48 1.16 -6.19
N ILE A 512 -19.79 0.17 -6.77
CA ILE A 512 -19.32 0.24 -8.18
C ILE A 512 -20.51 0.23 -9.15
N ALA A 513 -21.54 -0.59 -8.89
CA ALA A 513 -22.73 -0.63 -9.73
C ALA A 513 -23.48 0.72 -9.72
N GLU A 514 -23.62 1.34 -8.55
CA GLU A 514 -24.25 2.66 -8.41
C GLU A 514 -23.51 3.73 -9.22
N LEU A 515 -22.16 3.73 -9.19
CA LEU A 515 -21.37 4.61 -10.05
C LEU A 515 -21.59 4.35 -11.54
N ALA A 516 -21.64 3.08 -11.93
CA ALA A 516 -21.86 2.72 -13.33
C ALA A 516 -23.27 3.09 -13.85
N GLU A 517 -24.25 3.19 -12.96
CA GLU A 517 -25.62 3.59 -13.28
C GLU A 517 -25.83 5.12 -13.33
N LEU A 518 -24.87 5.92 -12.83
CA LEU A 518 -24.97 7.38 -12.88
C LEU A 518 -25.18 7.88 -14.31
N GLY A 519 -25.95 8.96 -14.45
CA GLY A 519 -26.05 9.70 -15.71
C GLY A 519 -24.67 10.24 -16.13
N GLN A 520 -24.47 10.44 -17.44
CA GLN A 520 -23.18 10.92 -17.97
C GLN A 520 -22.69 12.20 -17.25
N LYS A 521 -23.58 13.17 -17.02
CA LYS A 521 -23.25 14.42 -16.33
C LYS A 521 -22.77 14.18 -14.90
N ASP A 522 -23.43 13.29 -14.17
CA ASP A 522 -23.13 13.03 -12.76
C ASP A 522 -21.82 12.24 -12.63
N LEU A 523 -21.56 11.32 -13.57
CA LEU A 523 -20.28 10.59 -13.60
C LEU A 523 -19.10 11.51 -13.95
N ILE A 524 -19.30 12.49 -14.85
CA ILE A 524 -18.30 13.51 -15.16
C ILE A 524 -18.05 14.38 -13.92
N ASN A 525 -19.10 14.82 -13.25
CA ASN A 525 -18.95 15.61 -12.01
C ASN A 525 -18.24 14.83 -10.91
N PHE A 526 -18.56 13.55 -10.76
CA PHE A 526 -17.83 12.64 -9.89
C PHE A 526 -16.32 12.61 -10.20
N GLY A 527 -15.96 12.38 -11.46
CA GLY A 527 -14.56 12.35 -11.89
C GLY A 527 -13.83 13.66 -11.61
N ARG A 528 -14.49 14.81 -11.84
CA ARG A 528 -13.94 16.14 -11.54
C ARG A 528 -13.64 16.33 -10.06
N VAL A 529 -14.59 15.98 -9.19
CA VAL A 529 -14.44 16.11 -7.74
C VAL A 529 -13.31 15.23 -7.21
N GLU A 530 -13.28 13.97 -7.63
CA GLU A 530 -12.24 13.03 -7.17
C GLU A 530 -10.85 13.39 -7.70
N LEU A 531 -10.76 13.87 -8.94
CA LEU A 531 -9.49 14.36 -9.50
C LEU A 531 -9.01 15.62 -8.75
N ALA A 532 -9.91 16.57 -8.49
CA ALA A 532 -9.56 17.78 -7.72
C ALA A 532 -9.08 17.43 -6.29
N LYS A 533 -9.71 16.48 -5.61
CA LYS A 533 -9.22 15.97 -4.30
C LYS A 533 -7.81 15.36 -4.41
N ALA A 534 -7.55 14.58 -5.48
CA ALA A 534 -6.24 13.99 -5.72
C ALA A 534 -5.17 15.07 -5.91
N GLN A 535 -5.46 16.06 -6.75
CA GLN A 535 -4.56 17.18 -7.05
C GLN A 535 -4.35 18.08 -5.82
N ALA A 536 -5.39 18.32 -5.01
CA ALA A 536 -5.25 19.09 -3.76
C ALA A 536 -4.34 18.39 -2.74
N GLY A 537 -4.47 17.06 -2.59
CA GLY A 537 -3.54 16.28 -1.76
C GLY A 537 -2.10 16.34 -2.26
N GLN A 538 -1.91 16.23 -3.57
CA GLN A 538 -0.60 16.36 -4.21
C GLN A 538 0.00 17.77 -4.04
N LEU A 539 -0.83 18.82 -4.15
CA LEU A 539 -0.40 20.19 -3.93
C LEU A 539 0.14 20.38 -2.51
N ALA A 540 -0.57 19.86 -1.50
CA ALA A 540 -0.14 19.95 -0.10
C ALA A 540 1.22 19.24 0.14
N GLU A 541 1.47 18.09 -0.53
CA GLU A 541 2.77 17.42 -0.49
C GLU A 541 3.87 18.31 -1.08
N PHE A 542 3.64 18.92 -2.25
CA PHE A 542 4.61 19.80 -2.88
C PHE A 542 4.87 21.08 -2.06
N GLU A 543 3.85 21.67 -1.45
CA GLU A 543 3.99 22.83 -0.55
C GLU A 543 4.84 22.49 0.68
N MET A 544 4.61 21.33 1.29
CA MET A 544 5.42 20.85 2.40
C MET A 544 6.90 20.71 2.00
N HIS A 545 7.17 20.11 0.84
CA HIS A 545 8.54 19.95 0.36
C HIS A 545 9.19 21.27 -0.07
N LEU A 546 8.44 22.24 -0.59
CA LEU A 546 8.96 23.58 -0.88
C LEU A 546 9.40 24.31 0.38
N GLN A 547 8.62 24.22 1.46
CA GLN A 547 9.00 24.78 2.77
C GLN A 547 10.28 24.11 3.31
N MET A 548 10.42 22.80 3.13
CA MET A 548 11.63 22.07 3.54
C MET A 548 12.82 22.35 2.61
N ALA A 549 12.58 22.63 1.33
CA ALA A 549 13.61 22.82 0.32
C ALA A 549 14.47 24.09 0.56
N GLU A 550 13.98 25.06 1.34
CA GLU A 550 14.78 26.20 1.81
C GLU A 550 16.03 25.77 2.61
N HIS A 551 16.03 24.54 3.12
CA HIS A 551 17.14 23.94 3.87
C HIS A 551 18.07 23.09 3.00
N TYR A 552 17.74 22.87 1.72
CA TYR A 552 18.51 22.06 0.78
C TYR A 552 19.19 22.94 -0.28
N GLU A 553 20.48 22.83 -0.44
CA GLU A 553 21.27 23.56 -1.46
C GLU A 553 21.18 22.88 -2.85
N SER A 554 19.97 22.65 -3.38
CA SER A 554 19.79 22.02 -4.70
C SER A 554 18.80 22.78 -5.57
N ASP A 555 19.33 23.58 -6.52
CA ASP A 555 18.55 24.31 -7.51
C ASP A 555 17.66 23.39 -8.37
N THR A 556 18.15 22.22 -8.77
CA THR A 556 17.40 21.27 -9.60
C THR A 556 16.18 20.73 -8.89
N TRP A 557 16.32 20.37 -7.60
CA TRP A 557 15.21 19.87 -6.79
C TRP A 557 14.18 20.97 -6.54
N PHE A 558 14.65 22.14 -6.17
CA PHE A 558 13.77 23.30 -5.94
C PHE A 558 12.97 23.68 -7.20
N GLN A 559 13.63 23.73 -8.38
CA GLN A 559 12.95 23.99 -9.65
C GLN A 559 11.94 22.90 -10.00
N TYR A 560 12.22 21.63 -9.71
CA TYR A 560 11.27 20.54 -9.90
C TYR A 560 10.03 20.73 -9.02
N LEU A 561 10.21 21.06 -7.74
CA LEU A 561 9.12 21.31 -6.81
C LEU A 561 8.30 22.54 -7.21
N GLN A 562 8.95 23.65 -7.59
CA GLN A 562 8.26 24.86 -8.07
C GLN A 562 7.43 24.59 -9.32
N ARG A 563 7.99 23.88 -10.29
CA ARG A 563 7.29 23.48 -11.51
C ARG A 563 6.08 22.61 -11.17
N GLY A 564 6.24 21.59 -10.34
CA GLY A 564 5.16 20.71 -9.94
C GLY A 564 4.04 21.46 -9.20
N HIS A 565 4.40 22.32 -8.26
CA HIS A 565 3.43 23.17 -7.57
C HIS A 565 2.61 24.03 -8.56
N GLN A 566 3.28 24.65 -9.54
CA GLN A 566 2.61 25.48 -10.54
C GLN A 566 1.71 24.64 -11.47
N GLU A 567 2.20 23.49 -11.97
CA GLU A 567 1.40 22.60 -12.83
C GLU A 567 0.13 22.09 -12.11
N ILE A 568 0.24 21.73 -10.83
CA ILE A 568 -0.91 21.27 -10.04
C ILE A 568 -1.90 22.40 -9.80
N LEU A 569 -1.42 23.61 -9.49
CA LEU A 569 -2.28 24.79 -9.35
C LEU A 569 -3.03 25.12 -10.64
N ASP A 570 -2.36 25.01 -11.79
CA ASP A 570 -2.96 25.29 -13.08
C ASP A 570 -3.98 24.19 -13.46
N ALA A 571 -3.69 22.94 -13.13
CA ALA A 571 -4.62 21.82 -13.29
C ALA A 571 -5.89 22.02 -12.42
N LEU A 572 -5.73 22.44 -11.15
CA LEU A 572 -6.86 22.74 -10.25
C LEU A 572 -7.74 23.91 -10.72
N LYS A 573 -7.16 24.88 -11.42
CA LYS A 573 -7.88 26.05 -11.96
C LYS A 573 -8.55 25.76 -13.31
N SER A 574 -8.12 24.71 -14.00
CA SER A 574 -8.65 24.31 -15.30
C SER A 574 -9.84 23.35 -15.15
N GLU A 575 -10.69 23.29 -16.18
CA GLU A 575 -11.70 22.25 -16.27
C GLU A 575 -11.05 20.99 -16.85
N PRO A 576 -10.98 19.87 -16.09
CA PRO A 576 -10.33 18.65 -16.58
C PRO A 576 -11.11 18.04 -17.72
N SER A 577 -10.41 17.56 -18.74
CA SER A 577 -10.98 16.79 -19.84
C SER A 577 -11.39 15.37 -19.38
N LEU A 578 -12.20 14.68 -20.19
CA LEU A 578 -12.51 13.26 -19.94
C LEU A 578 -11.24 12.39 -19.94
N ASN A 579 -10.27 12.70 -20.79
CA ASN A 579 -9.00 11.99 -20.84
C ASN A 579 -8.22 12.16 -19.52
N ASP A 580 -8.17 13.38 -18.96
CA ASP A 580 -7.52 13.63 -17.66
C ASP A 580 -8.20 12.82 -16.54
N MET A 581 -9.53 12.82 -16.50
CA MET A 581 -10.31 12.08 -15.49
C MET A 581 -10.18 10.56 -15.63
N LEU A 582 -10.07 10.04 -16.85
CA LEU A 582 -9.98 8.59 -17.11
C LEU A 582 -8.52 8.09 -17.16
N GLY A 583 -7.55 8.99 -17.09
CA GLY A 583 -6.12 8.63 -17.23
C GLY A 583 -5.82 7.99 -18.59
N ALA A 584 -6.41 8.52 -19.66
CA ALA A 584 -6.38 7.96 -21.00
C ALA A 584 -6.02 9.01 -22.05
N ASN A 585 -5.73 8.55 -23.26
CA ASN A 585 -5.49 9.38 -24.45
C ASN A 585 -6.38 8.85 -25.60
N ALA A 586 -7.70 8.92 -25.42
CA ALA A 586 -8.65 8.47 -26.41
C ALA A 586 -9.09 9.61 -27.34
N GLU A 587 -9.21 9.32 -28.64
CA GLU A 587 -9.78 10.24 -29.62
C GLU A 587 -11.30 10.40 -29.41
N ASP A 588 -12.00 9.29 -29.16
CA ASP A 588 -13.43 9.27 -28.82
C ASP A 588 -13.64 9.06 -27.32
N THR A 589 -13.66 10.16 -26.59
CA THR A 589 -13.86 10.18 -25.13
C THR A 589 -15.27 9.74 -24.72
N THR A 590 -16.28 9.87 -25.61
CA THR A 590 -17.65 9.44 -25.33
C THR A 590 -17.76 7.92 -25.39
N ALA A 591 -17.16 7.30 -26.40
CA ALA A 591 -17.06 5.85 -26.49
C ALA A 591 -16.26 5.28 -25.31
N LEU A 592 -15.15 5.93 -24.92
CA LEU A 592 -14.35 5.52 -23.76
C LEU A 592 -15.19 5.57 -22.48
N LEU A 593 -15.91 6.66 -22.22
CA LEU A 593 -16.75 6.78 -21.02
C LEU A 593 -17.84 5.69 -20.99
N THR A 594 -18.44 5.38 -22.13
CA THR A 594 -19.41 4.30 -22.25
C THR A 594 -18.79 2.96 -21.92
N SER A 595 -17.59 2.67 -22.45
CA SER A 595 -16.85 1.44 -22.18
C SER A 595 -16.46 1.30 -20.71
N VAL A 596 -16.01 2.39 -20.06
CA VAL A 596 -15.69 2.41 -18.63
C VAL A 596 -16.92 2.12 -17.77
N ARG A 597 -18.08 2.71 -18.09
CA ARG A 597 -19.35 2.40 -17.40
C ARG A 597 -19.75 0.94 -17.52
N GLN A 598 -19.69 0.41 -18.74
CA GLN A 598 -20.00 -1.01 -18.99
C GLN A 598 -19.04 -1.93 -18.22
N ALA A 599 -17.74 -1.64 -18.25
CA ALA A 599 -16.74 -2.39 -17.52
C ALA A 599 -16.96 -2.32 -16.01
N GLY A 600 -17.35 -1.16 -15.46
CA GLY A 600 -17.71 -0.99 -14.05
C GLY A 600 -18.91 -1.86 -13.65
N GLY A 601 -20.00 -1.83 -14.43
CA GLY A 601 -21.19 -2.66 -14.20
C GLY A 601 -20.88 -4.16 -14.27
N ARG A 602 -20.10 -4.60 -15.26
CA ARG A 602 -19.68 -6.00 -15.39
C ARG A 602 -18.73 -6.42 -14.26
N PHE A 603 -17.84 -5.55 -13.83
CA PHE A 603 -16.98 -5.82 -12.67
C PHE A 603 -17.79 -5.96 -11.38
N ALA A 604 -18.79 -5.11 -11.17
CA ALA A 604 -19.69 -5.24 -10.03
C ALA A 604 -20.44 -6.60 -10.03
N GLN A 605 -20.88 -7.07 -11.20
CA GLN A 605 -21.48 -8.41 -11.34
C GLN A 605 -20.45 -9.50 -11.03
N ALA A 606 -19.24 -9.37 -11.55
CA ALA A 606 -18.16 -10.31 -11.33
C ALA A 606 -17.76 -10.39 -9.84
N LEU A 607 -17.71 -9.26 -9.12
CA LEU A 607 -17.46 -9.24 -7.68
C LEU A 607 -18.55 -9.97 -6.88
N ARG A 608 -19.82 -9.87 -7.29
CA ARG A 608 -20.92 -10.65 -6.66
C ARG A 608 -20.81 -12.14 -6.91
N ALA A 609 -20.36 -12.53 -8.12
CA ALA A 609 -20.16 -13.92 -8.52
C ALA A 609 -18.87 -14.54 -7.94
N TRP A 610 -17.91 -13.71 -7.55
CA TRP A 610 -16.57 -14.14 -7.20
C TRP A 610 -16.49 -15.17 -6.07
N PRO A 611 -17.25 -15.08 -4.96
CA PRO A 611 -17.22 -16.11 -3.92
C PRO A 611 -17.56 -17.52 -4.44
N ASP A 612 -18.51 -17.66 -5.33
CA ASP A 612 -18.90 -18.94 -5.92
C ASP A 612 -17.83 -19.44 -6.92
N ILE A 613 -17.28 -18.54 -7.74
CA ILE A 613 -16.16 -18.84 -8.65
C ILE A 613 -14.94 -19.27 -7.85
N TRP A 614 -14.62 -18.58 -6.75
CA TRP A 614 -13.54 -18.91 -5.84
C TRP A 614 -13.69 -20.31 -5.22
N GLN A 615 -14.88 -20.59 -4.68
CA GLN A 615 -15.16 -21.91 -4.09
C GLN A 615 -15.06 -23.02 -5.15
N THR A 616 -15.59 -22.79 -6.34
CA THR A 616 -15.48 -23.74 -7.47
C THR A 616 -14.01 -23.98 -7.82
N ALA A 617 -13.19 -22.93 -7.94
CA ALA A 617 -11.76 -23.08 -8.21
C ALA A 617 -11.05 -23.86 -7.10
N ARG A 618 -11.40 -23.62 -5.85
CA ARG A 618 -10.86 -24.36 -4.69
C ARG A 618 -11.17 -25.85 -4.75
N ASP A 619 -12.38 -26.20 -5.20
CA ASP A 619 -12.82 -27.60 -5.30
C ASP A 619 -12.21 -28.32 -6.53
N LEU A 620 -11.75 -27.56 -7.53
CA LEU A 620 -11.08 -28.06 -8.73
C LEU A 620 -9.54 -28.24 -8.56
N ASN A 621 -8.91 -27.63 -7.53
CA ASN A 621 -7.46 -27.66 -7.27
C ASN A 621 -7.04 -28.83 -6.39
#